data_131115ec9bab33ab41f0628c2aad5ef4
#
_entry.id   131115ec9bab33ab41f0628c2aad5ef4
#
_cell.length_a   1.000
_cell.length_b   1.000
_cell.length_c   1.000
_cell.angle_alpha   90.00
_cell.angle_beta   90.00
_cell.angle_gamma   90.00
#
_symmetry.space_group_name_H-M   'P 1'
#
loop_
_entity.id
_entity.type
_entity.pdbx_description
1 polymer ?
#
loop_
_entity_poly.entity_id
_entity_poly.type
_entity_poly.pdbx_seq_one_letter_code
_entity_poly.pdbx_strand_id
1 'polypeptide(L)'
;MPVNLTPRDVSAHLEGFDSVLIASCPVCPPMCLAMQKKEAFIEFFKHGIKTSAFEDYIQTIRDSLAERGVRTGVFSIHTPTPMMCLWTTGQRARLLKRAKDYDAVLILACDSGTESAKDALKGTDCQVIQGMDMDGVINATTSIRFPLTVVMERNDDSACDTRVT
;
A
#
# COMPACT_ATOMS: atom_id res chain seq x y z
N MET A 1 5.39 -12.38 7.67
CA MET A 1 5.33 -12.97 6.33
C MET A 1 4.71 -11.96 5.39
N PRO A 2 5.24 -11.74 4.20
CA PRO A 2 4.63 -10.85 3.24
C PRO A 2 3.31 -11.45 2.74
N VAL A 3 2.32 -10.58 2.53
CA VAL A 3 1.00 -10.96 2.01
C VAL A 3 0.87 -10.58 0.54
N ASN A 4 0.13 -11.38 -0.22
CA ASN A 4 -0.20 -11.05 -1.60
C ASN A 4 -1.35 -10.05 -1.61
N LEU A 5 -1.13 -8.94 -2.29
CA LEU A 5 -2.11 -7.86 -2.41
C LEU A 5 -2.36 -7.53 -3.87
N THR A 6 -3.63 -7.39 -4.22
CA THR A 6 -4.06 -6.92 -5.53
C THR A 6 -4.87 -5.63 -5.39
N PRO A 7 -4.76 -4.68 -6.33
CA PRO A 7 -5.59 -3.50 -6.35
C PRO A 7 -7.08 -3.86 -6.44
N ARG A 8 -7.89 -3.24 -5.56
CA ARG A 8 -9.35 -3.33 -5.63
C ARG A 8 -9.90 -2.23 -6.52
N ASP A 9 -10.92 -2.52 -7.31
CA ASP A 9 -11.70 -1.46 -7.95
C ASP A 9 -12.54 -0.73 -6.88
N VAL A 10 -12.14 0.50 -6.60
CA VAL A 10 -12.78 1.35 -5.60
C VAL A 10 -13.59 2.48 -6.22
N SER A 11 -13.76 2.50 -7.54
CA SER A 11 -14.39 3.61 -8.27
C SER A 11 -15.78 3.94 -7.73
N ALA A 12 -16.63 2.91 -7.55
CA ALA A 12 -17.96 3.08 -6.99
C ALA A 12 -17.97 3.48 -5.51
N HIS A 13 -16.97 3.02 -4.73
CA HIS A 13 -16.87 3.32 -3.31
C HIS A 13 -16.37 4.75 -3.03
N LEU A 14 -15.79 5.40 -4.04
CA LEU A 14 -15.28 6.76 -3.97
C LEU A 14 -16.23 7.78 -4.61
N GLU A 15 -17.43 7.35 -5.01
CA GLU A 15 -18.48 8.26 -5.50
C GLU A 15 -19.08 9.07 -4.35
N GLY A 16 -19.32 10.35 -4.60
CA GLY A 16 -19.99 11.26 -3.66
C GLY A 16 -19.08 11.87 -2.59
N PHE A 17 -17.76 11.65 -2.63
CA PHE A 17 -16.80 12.35 -1.77
C PHE A 17 -16.15 13.52 -2.52
N ASP A 18 -16.02 14.66 -1.83
CA ASP A 18 -15.34 15.84 -2.33
C ASP A 18 -13.83 15.80 -2.02
N SER A 19 -13.44 15.00 -1.04
CA SER A 19 -12.04 14.89 -0.61
C SER A 19 -11.67 13.51 -0.11
N VAL A 20 -10.52 12.99 -0.59
CA VAL A 20 -10.01 11.65 -0.28
C VAL A 20 -8.54 11.71 0.12
N LEU A 21 -8.22 11.17 1.30
CA LEU A 21 -6.85 10.95 1.72
C LEU A 21 -6.40 9.54 1.34
N ILE A 22 -5.36 9.41 0.53
CA ILE A 22 -4.76 8.12 0.20
C ILE A 22 -3.70 7.80 1.25
N ALA A 23 -3.99 6.84 2.13
CA ALA A 23 -3.06 6.39 3.16
C ALA A 23 -2.48 5.02 2.79
N SER A 24 -1.16 4.93 2.76
CA SER A 24 -0.48 3.73 2.24
C SER A 24 0.49 3.11 3.24
N CYS A 25 0.53 1.77 3.23
CA CYS A 25 1.60 0.99 3.85
C CYS A 25 2.80 0.92 2.89
N PRO A 26 4.00 1.37 3.28
CA PRO A 26 5.15 1.38 2.38
C PRO A 26 5.90 0.03 2.30
N VAL A 27 5.27 -1.08 2.66
CA VAL A 27 5.91 -2.40 2.68
C VAL A 27 5.24 -3.38 1.71
N CYS A 28 4.11 -3.96 2.08
CA CYS A 28 3.50 -5.03 1.27
C CYS A 28 2.94 -4.55 -0.08
N PRO A 29 2.18 -3.44 -0.18
CA PRO A 29 1.63 -3.01 -1.45
C PRO A 29 2.68 -2.66 -2.51
N PRO A 30 3.74 -1.87 -2.20
CA PRO A 30 4.80 -1.60 -3.16
C PRO A 30 5.49 -2.86 -3.67
N MET A 31 5.78 -3.79 -2.75
CA MET A 31 6.41 -5.07 -3.09
C MET A 31 5.54 -5.89 -4.05
N CYS A 32 4.23 -6.01 -3.76
CA CYS A 32 3.31 -6.77 -4.61
C CYS A 32 3.19 -6.17 -6.01
N LEU A 33 3.04 -4.85 -6.12
CA LEU A 33 2.94 -4.17 -7.40
C LEU A 33 4.22 -4.25 -8.22
N ALA A 34 5.39 -4.12 -7.59
CA ALA A 34 6.67 -4.30 -8.27
C ALA A 34 6.80 -5.71 -8.86
N MET A 35 6.44 -6.76 -8.10
CA MET A 35 6.45 -8.14 -8.59
C MET A 35 5.44 -8.36 -9.73
N GLN A 36 4.22 -7.82 -9.62
CA GLN A 36 3.19 -7.94 -10.66
C GLN A 36 3.62 -7.30 -11.98
N LYS A 37 4.25 -6.13 -11.89
CA LYS A 37 4.77 -5.40 -13.06
C LYS A 37 6.14 -5.90 -13.54
N LYS A 38 6.78 -6.83 -12.81
CA LYS A 38 8.16 -7.30 -13.05
C LYS A 38 9.18 -6.16 -13.02
N GLU A 39 8.98 -5.20 -12.15
CA GLU A 39 9.83 -4.05 -11.91
C GLU A 39 10.67 -4.22 -10.63
N ALA A 40 11.67 -3.38 -10.45
CA ALA A 40 12.43 -3.35 -9.21
C ALA A 40 11.57 -2.85 -8.05
N PHE A 41 11.70 -3.50 -6.88
CA PHE A 41 11.07 -3.04 -5.65
C PHE A 41 11.70 -1.75 -5.14
N ILE A 42 13.04 -1.65 -5.18
CA ILE A 42 13.80 -0.44 -4.83
C ILE A 42 14.88 -0.21 -5.88
N GLU A 43 14.95 1.01 -6.39
CA GLU A 43 16.08 1.54 -7.19
C GLU A 43 16.65 2.75 -6.45
N PHE A 44 17.53 2.50 -5.46
CA PHE A 44 17.91 3.51 -4.48
C PHE A 44 18.48 4.80 -5.11
N PHE A 45 19.31 4.68 -6.13
CA PHE A 45 19.92 5.84 -6.80
C PHE A 45 18.97 6.60 -7.74
N LYS A 46 17.85 6.00 -8.16
CA LYS A 46 16.88 6.68 -9.02
C LYS A 46 15.71 7.26 -8.21
N HIS A 47 15.20 6.49 -7.25
CA HIS A 47 13.95 6.79 -6.55
C HIS A 47 14.08 6.77 -5.02
N GLY A 48 15.29 6.54 -4.49
CA GLY A 48 15.52 6.36 -3.07
C GLY A 48 14.86 5.06 -2.58
N ILE A 49 14.12 5.15 -1.50
CA ILE A 49 13.38 4.00 -0.92
C ILE A 49 11.97 3.85 -1.50
N LYS A 50 11.59 4.66 -2.48
CA LYS A 50 10.29 4.60 -3.12
C LYS A 50 10.29 3.55 -4.22
N THR A 51 9.16 2.91 -4.41
CA THR A 51 8.93 1.92 -5.46
C THR A 51 8.19 2.58 -6.61
N SER A 52 8.79 2.63 -7.80
CA SER A 52 8.22 3.30 -8.98
C SER A 52 6.81 2.81 -9.28
N ALA A 53 6.64 1.49 -9.41
CA ALA A 53 5.33 0.87 -9.67
C ALA A 53 4.22 1.32 -8.72
N PHE A 54 4.56 1.58 -7.45
CA PHE A 54 3.59 2.00 -6.44
C PHE A 54 3.30 3.50 -6.49
N GLU A 55 4.31 4.33 -6.72
CA GLU A 55 4.11 5.77 -6.92
C GLU A 55 3.23 6.03 -8.16
N ASP A 56 3.46 5.32 -9.26
CA ASP A 56 2.66 5.40 -10.48
C ASP A 56 1.20 4.96 -10.22
N TYR A 57 1.00 3.92 -9.44
CA TYR A 57 -0.33 3.47 -9.04
C TYR A 57 -1.07 4.52 -8.20
N ILE A 58 -0.41 5.11 -7.21
CA ILE A 58 -0.98 6.22 -6.42
C ILE A 58 -1.31 7.40 -7.34
N GLN A 59 -0.43 7.73 -8.29
CA GLN A 59 -0.67 8.83 -9.22
C GLN A 59 -1.87 8.54 -10.11
N THR A 60 -2.02 7.33 -10.63
CA THR A 60 -3.21 6.93 -11.42
C THR A 60 -4.52 7.12 -10.64
N ILE A 61 -4.54 6.76 -9.36
CA ILE A 61 -5.72 7.00 -8.50
C ILE A 61 -5.98 8.49 -8.35
N ARG A 62 -4.94 9.28 -8.11
CA ARG A 62 -5.07 10.74 -7.96
C ARG A 62 -5.60 11.42 -9.21
N ASP A 63 -5.09 11.03 -10.38
CA ASP A 63 -5.52 11.59 -11.66
C ASP A 63 -6.99 11.27 -11.94
N SER A 64 -7.41 10.03 -11.72
CA SER A 64 -8.81 9.62 -11.84
C SER A 64 -9.74 10.38 -10.89
N LEU A 65 -9.33 10.64 -9.66
CA LEU A 65 -10.09 11.42 -8.70
C LEU A 65 -10.11 12.92 -9.06
N ALA A 66 -8.99 13.45 -9.57
CA ALA A 66 -8.89 14.83 -10.02
C ALA A 66 -9.80 15.13 -11.22
N GLU A 67 -9.91 14.20 -12.18
CA GLU A 67 -10.86 14.29 -13.30
C GLU A 67 -12.32 14.41 -12.83
N ARG A 68 -12.62 13.87 -11.65
CA ARG A 68 -13.93 13.96 -11.01
C ARG A 68 -14.07 15.17 -10.08
N GLY A 69 -13.05 16.02 -9.99
CA GLY A 69 -13.04 17.20 -9.13
C GLY A 69 -12.78 16.91 -7.64
N VAL A 70 -12.39 15.69 -7.30
CA VAL A 70 -12.14 15.26 -5.91
C VAL A 70 -10.75 15.73 -5.45
N ARG A 71 -10.71 16.42 -4.32
CA ARG A 71 -9.45 16.84 -3.70
C ARG A 71 -8.73 15.64 -3.08
N THR A 72 -7.47 15.42 -3.44
CA THR A 72 -6.69 14.29 -2.93
C THR A 72 -5.50 14.74 -2.08
N GLY A 73 -5.14 13.91 -1.10
CA GLY A 73 -3.89 13.98 -0.37
C GLY A 73 -3.25 12.61 -0.24
N VAL A 74 -1.96 12.57 0.03
CA VAL A 74 -1.23 11.32 0.28
C VAL A 74 -0.66 11.33 1.68
N PHE A 75 -0.72 10.18 2.35
CA PHE A 75 -0.21 9.98 3.69
C PHE A 75 0.52 8.64 3.77
N SER A 76 1.79 8.68 4.16
CA SER A 76 2.60 7.50 4.41
C SER A 76 3.58 7.80 5.54
N ILE A 77 3.83 6.82 6.41
CA ILE A 77 4.76 6.95 7.54
C ILE A 77 5.75 5.80 7.50
N HIS A 78 7.04 6.14 7.53
CA HIS A 78 8.13 5.16 7.51
C HIS A 78 8.75 4.92 8.90
N THR A 79 8.61 5.87 9.82
CA THR A 79 9.23 5.82 11.15
C THR A 79 8.22 6.08 12.27
N PRO A 80 8.35 5.46 13.45
CA PRO A 80 9.36 4.47 13.85
C PRO A 80 9.15 3.07 13.23
N THR A 81 7.95 2.73 12.79
CA THR A 81 7.66 1.50 12.05
C THR A 81 7.00 1.81 10.69
N PRO A 82 7.50 1.24 9.57
CA PRO A 82 6.87 1.42 8.28
C PRO A 82 5.57 0.61 8.14
N MET A 83 5.43 -0.50 8.84
CA MET A 83 4.29 -1.40 8.72
C MET A 83 3.04 -0.80 9.37
N MET A 84 2.01 -0.54 8.57
CA MET A 84 0.76 0.06 9.02
C MET A 84 0.03 -0.78 10.08
N CYS A 85 0.10 -2.10 9.98
CA CYS A 85 -0.46 -3.04 10.95
C CYS A 85 0.22 -2.99 12.35
N LEU A 86 1.42 -2.41 12.44
CA LEU A 86 2.20 -2.26 13.67
C LEU A 86 2.39 -0.80 14.10
N TRP A 87 1.56 0.11 13.61
CA TRP A 87 1.68 1.52 13.98
C TRP A 87 1.50 1.76 15.47
N THR A 88 2.39 2.57 16.00
CA THR A 88 2.31 3.09 17.36
C THR A 88 1.12 4.02 17.53
N THR A 89 0.70 4.26 18.77
CA THR A 89 -0.34 5.24 19.10
C THR A 89 -0.05 6.62 18.49
N GLY A 90 1.22 7.05 18.49
CA GLY A 90 1.62 8.34 17.87
C GLY A 90 1.43 8.36 16.35
N GLN A 91 1.70 7.24 15.65
CA GLN A 91 1.46 7.14 14.19
C GLN A 91 -0.03 7.13 13.86
N ARG A 92 -0.84 6.41 14.63
CA ARG A 92 -2.31 6.44 14.52
C ARG A 92 -2.88 7.83 14.76
N ALA A 93 -2.39 8.56 15.76
CA ALA A 93 -2.78 9.95 16.02
C ALA A 93 -2.42 10.89 14.87
N ARG A 94 -1.31 10.63 14.16
CA ARG A 94 -0.94 11.39 12.94
C ARG A 94 -1.92 11.16 11.80
N LEU A 95 -2.35 9.90 11.59
CA LEU A 95 -3.39 9.60 10.61
C LEU A 95 -4.69 10.32 10.98
N LEU A 96 -5.14 10.20 12.23
CA LEU A 96 -6.34 10.88 12.75
C LEU A 96 -6.29 12.40 12.52
N LYS A 97 -5.16 13.03 12.83
CA LYS A 97 -4.98 14.47 12.61
C LYS A 97 -5.11 14.83 11.12
N ARG A 98 -4.53 14.01 10.24
CA ARG A 98 -4.53 14.28 8.80
C ARG A 98 -5.88 14.01 8.15
N ALA A 99 -6.59 12.98 8.62
CA ALA A 99 -7.89 12.58 8.08
C ALA A 99 -9.03 13.56 8.36
N LYS A 100 -8.90 14.43 9.38
CA LYS A 100 -9.92 15.42 9.72
C LYS A 100 -10.29 16.40 8.60
N ASP A 101 -9.39 16.55 7.62
CA ASP A 101 -9.58 17.46 6.49
C ASP A 101 -10.17 16.74 5.26
N TYR A 102 -10.60 15.48 5.41
CA TYR A 102 -11.06 14.62 4.31
C TYR A 102 -12.34 13.88 4.66
N ASP A 103 -13.19 13.64 3.66
CA ASP A 103 -14.44 12.90 3.81
C ASP A 103 -14.19 11.40 3.90
N ALA A 104 -13.18 10.92 3.17
CA ALA A 104 -12.79 9.53 3.18
C ALA A 104 -11.27 9.33 3.21
N VAL A 105 -10.85 8.16 3.72
CA VAL A 105 -9.47 7.67 3.64
C VAL A 105 -9.46 6.37 2.84
N LEU A 106 -8.81 6.39 1.69
CA LEU A 106 -8.51 5.21 0.90
C LEU A 106 -7.24 4.55 1.44
N ILE A 107 -7.36 3.32 1.93
CA ILE A 107 -6.26 2.57 2.54
C ILE A 107 -5.64 1.63 1.53
N LEU A 108 -4.39 1.87 1.17
CA LEU A 108 -3.56 0.98 0.36
C LEU A 108 -2.69 0.14 1.29
N ALA A 109 -3.28 -0.90 1.87
CA ALA A 109 -2.64 -1.82 2.81
C ALA A 109 -3.36 -3.18 2.82
N CYS A 110 -2.78 -4.15 3.53
CA CYS A 110 -3.46 -5.42 3.84
C CYS A 110 -4.59 -5.21 4.85
N ASP A 111 -5.40 -6.24 5.06
CA ASP A 111 -6.52 -6.21 6.01
C ASP A 111 -6.11 -5.73 7.40
N SER A 112 -4.98 -6.23 7.93
CA SER A 112 -4.46 -5.79 9.24
C SER A 112 -4.11 -4.29 9.27
N GLY A 113 -3.59 -3.74 8.17
CA GLY A 113 -3.32 -2.31 8.04
C GLY A 113 -4.62 -1.50 7.94
N THR A 114 -5.59 -2.02 7.21
CA THR A 114 -6.92 -1.41 7.09
C THR A 114 -7.65 -1.37 8.43
N GLU A 115 -7.63 -2.47 9.20
CA GLU A 115 -8.21 -2.51 10.54
C GLU A 115 -7.50 -1.54 11.51
N SER A 116 -6.17 -1.40 11.40
CA SER A 116 -5.42 -0.40 12.17
C SER A 116 -5.84 1.03 11.85
N ALA A 117 -6.18 1.31 10.60
CA ALA A 117 -6.70 2.62 10.20
C ALA A 117 -8.13 2.85 10.69
N LYS A 118 -9.02 1.86 10.58
CA LYS A 118 -10.38 1.91 11.12
C LYS A 118 -10.38 2.19 12.61
N ASP A 119 -9.52 1.49 13.36
CA ASP A 119 -9.36 1.70 14.79
C ASP A 119 -8.85 3.11 15.13
N ALA A 120 -7.88 3.60 14.34
CA ALA A 120 -7.34 4.96 14.51
C ALA A 120 -8.35 6.07 14.21
N LEU A 121 -9.32 5.83 13.32
CA LEU A 121 -10.33 6.79 12.87
C LEU A 121 -11.69 6.57 13.53
N LYS A 122 -11.79 5.63 14.46
CA LYS A 122 -13.02 5.35 15.20
C LYS A 122 -13.53 6.61 15.91
N GLY A 123 -14.82 6.92 15.70
CA GLY A 123 -15.46 8.10 16.27
C GLY A 123 -15.24 9.40 15.46
N THR A 124 -14.76 9.30 14.23
CA THR A 124 -14.79 10.38 13.23
C THR A 124 -15.84 10.12 12.17
N ASP A 125 -16.25 11.16 11.45
CA ASP A 125 -17.17 11.04 10.30
C ASP A 125 -16.44 10.60 9.01
N CYS A 126 -15.10 10.49 9.05
CA CYS A 126 -14.27 10.11 7.92
C CYS A 126 -14.45 8.63 7.58
N GLN A 127 -14.87 8.32 6.35
CA GLN A 127 -15.07 6.95 5.92
C GLN A 127 -13.75 6.26 5.56
N VAL A 128 -13.60 5.00 5.97
CA VAL A 128 -12.42 4.18 5.66
C VAL A 128 -12.75 3.20 4.55
N ILE A 129 -12.06 3.35 3.42
CA ILE A 129 -12.26 2.52 2.22
C ILE A 129 -11.01 1.67 2.02
N GLN A 130 -11.19 0.36 1.90
CA GLN A 130 -10.10 -0.57 1.61
C GLN A 130 -9.80 -0.57 0.11
N GLY A 131 -8.57 -0.28 -0.26
CA GLY A 131 -8.13 -0.16 -1.65
C GLY A 131 -7.36 -1.37 -2.19
N MET A 132 -7.11 -2.40 -1.36
CA MET A 132 -6.41 -3.61 -1.77
C MET A 132 -7.08 -4.86 -1.22
N ASP A 133 -7.12 -5.91 -2.02
CA ASP A 133 -7.55 -7.24 -1.61
C ASP A 133 -6.36 -8.09 -1.20
N MET A 134 -6.54 -8.94 -0.17
CA MET A 134 -5.53 -9.86 0.30
C MET A 134 -5.81 -11.26 -0.23
N ASP A 135 -4.95 -11.75 -1.14
CA ASP A 135 -5.09 -13.05 -1.81
C ASP A 135 -4.17 -14.14 -1.20
N GLY A 136 -3.83 -14.01 0.07
CA GLY A 136 -3.00 -14.97 0.77
C GLY A 136 -1.59 -14.46 1.08
N VAL A 137 -0.62 -15.37 1.18
CA VAL A 137 0.79 -15.07 1.49
C VAL A 137 1.68 -15.26 0.26
N ILE A 138 2.78 -14.52 0.21
CA ILE A 138 3.76 -14.63 -0.87
C ILE A 138 4.97 -15.40 -0.36
N ASN A 139 5.44 -16.36 -1.15
CA ASN A 139 6.79 -16.86 -1.11
C ASN A 139 7.59 -16.15 -2.21
N ALA A 140 8.60 -15.37 -1.84
CA ALA A 140 9.40 -14.60 -2.78
C ALA A 140 10.87 -14.63 -2.42
N THR A 141 11.72 -14.62 -3.43
CA THR A 141 13.16 -14.47 -3.29
C THR A 141 13.55 -13.00 -3.55
N THR A 142 14.41 -12.48 -2.70
CA THR A 142 14.96 -11.13 -2.86
C THR A 142 16.36 -11.21 -3.43
N SER A 143 16.62 -10.49 -4.50
CA SER A 143 17.96 -10.31 -5.07
C SER A 143 18.38 -8.84 -5.03
N ILE A 144 19.66 -8.60 -4.73
CA ILE A 144 20.25 -7.26 -4.71
C ILE A 144 21.23 -7.18 -5.86
N ARG A 145 21.03 -6.22 -6.74
CA ARG A 145 21.91 -5.95 -7.91
C ARG A 145 22.62 -4.62 -7.73
N PHE A 146 23.85 -4.54 -8.24
CA PHE A 146 24.57 -3.25 -8.30
C PHE A 146 23.86 -2.30 -9.28
N PRO A 147 23.70 -0.99 -9.01
CA PRO A 147 24.15 -0.23 -7.83
C PRO A 147 23.06 -0.03 -6.74
N LEU A 148 22.65 -1.02 -6.01
CA LEU A 148 21.58 -0.98 -5.00
C LEU A 148 20.15 -1.00 -5.58
N THR A 149 19.92 -1.94 -6.49
CA THR A 149 18.60 -2.29 -6.98
C THR A 149 18.12 -3.55 -6.28
N VAL A 150 16.97 -3.50 -5.63
CA VAL A 150 16.34 -4.65 -4.98
C VAL A 150 15.21 -5.16 -5.88
N VAL A 151 15.32 -6.41 -6.28
CA VAL A 151 14.31 -7.11 -7.08
C VAL A 151 13.71 -8.22 -6.25
N MET A 152 12.40 -8.37 -6.30
CA MET A 152 11.68 -9.47 -5.66
C MET A 152 11.00 -10.31 -6.72
N GLU A 153 11.20 -11.60 -6.66
CA GLU A 153 10.64 -12.57 -7.59
C GLU A 153 9.79 -13.57 -6.81
N ARG A 154 8.57 -13.80 -7.27
CA ARG A 154 7.69 -14.80 -6.67
C ARG A 154 8.26 -16.19 -6.98
N ASN A 155 8.37 -17.01 -5.96
CA ASN A 155 8.67 -18.44 -6.13
C ASN A 155 7.33 -19.13 -6.44
N ASP A 156 7.11 -19.47 -7.72
CA ASP A 156 5.97 -20.28 -8.11
C ASP A 156 6.14 -21.68 -7.50
N ASP A 157 5.07 -22.24 -6.95
CA ASP A 157 5.04 -23.56 -6.29
C ASP A 157 5.30 -24.75 -7.26
N SER A 158 5.76 -24.47 -8.47
CA SER A 158 6.02 -25.48 -9.51
C SER A 158 7.30 -26.29 -9.30
N ALA A 159 8.03 -26.11 -8.21
CA ALA A 159 9.28 -26.82 -7.93
C ALA A 159 9.36 -27.47 -6.54
N CYS A 160 8.24 -27.77 -5.90
CA CYS A 160 8.25 -28.68 -4.76
C CYS A 160 8.16 -30.13 -5.26
N ASP A 161 9.14 -30.55 -6.08
CA ASP A 161 9.40 -31.97 -6.32
C ASP A 161 10.06 -32.54 -5.06
N THR A 162 9.23 -33.09 -4.20
CA THR A 162 9.61 -33.84 -3.02
C THR A 162 10.41 -35.07 -3.42
N ARG A 163 11.71 -34.95 -3.55
CA ARG A 163 12.61 -36.10 -3.41
C ARG A 163 13.29 -36.04 -2.04
N VAL A 164 12.53 -36.46 -1.04
CA VAL A 164 13.12 -37.01 0.16
C VAL A 164 13.26 -38.52 -0.10
N THR A 165 14.43 -38.93 -0.46
CA THR A 165 14.87 -40.34 -0.34
C THR A 165 15.71 -40.49 0.92
#